data_db94f651da83f32f77a6f57fa4dadac3
#
_entry.id   db94f651da83f32f77a6f57fa4dadac3
#
_cell.length_a   1.000
_cell.length_b   1.000
_cell.length_c   1.000
_cell.angle_alpha   90.00
_cell.angle_beta   90.00
_cell.angle_gamma   90.00
#
_symmetry.space_group_name_H-M   'P 1'
#
loop_
_entity.id
_entity.type
_entity.pdbx_description
1 polymer ?
#
loop_
_entity_poly.entity_id
_entity_poly.type
_entity_poly.pdbx_seq_one_letter_code
_entity_poly.pdbx_strand_id
1 'polypeptide(L)'
;MSTQNKKLSAHEPQQPAHTTVTDETASRRTRYLVVSRSGDTLVGADGTLHYLDSPPEDSLTDVSLEPKLMKPEARHAIEYRAVYVEDADLAALTQELGALPEGCRVSTAGFWFYPVHADPAGRARYGAALAKRDYLIEMAYSAYTGESAPVDPHKGIRLTGSGEMVFPRIEPAVMALIMSEDNSRVLLANNRLWPRNRFALIAGFVDPGENLEQAVTREVYEETGLDALRLDYRMSDIWPFPRSLMVCYRVTVDASQPVTHLDGEIHSARWFTAPELAQAIAEQRTGEPKLEMPGTNAVARRMLDEWLQEKGL
;
A
#
# COMPACT_ATOMS: atom_id res chain seq x y z
N MET A 1 -30.39 12.44 72.33
CA MET A 1 -29.10 12.77 71.65
C MET A 1 -29.39 12.93 70.20
N SER A 2 -29.25 14.16 69.73
CA SER A 2 -29.70 14.64 68.41
C SER A 2 -28.66 14.32 67.35
N THR A 3 -29.07 13.66 66.28
CA THR A 3 -28.26 13.46 65.10
C THR A 3 -28.78 14.40 63.99
N GLN A 4 -28.00 15.44 63.68
CA GLN A 4 -28.25 16.36 62.59
C GLN A 4 -28.00 15.74 61.23
N ASN A 5 -29.03 15.67 60.39
CA ASN A 5 -28.94 15.40 58.97
C ASN A 5 -28.41 16.66 58.23
N LYS A 6 -27.21 16.58 57.70
CA LYS A 6 -26.69 17.56 56.72
C LYS A 6 -27.21 17.17 55.34
N LYS A 7 -28.11 18.00 54.80
CA LYS A 7 -28.48 17.94 53.36
C LYS A 7 -27.30 18.43 52.51
N LEU A 8 -26.79 17.53 51.68
CA LEU A 8 -25.90 17.89 50.56
C LEU A 8 -26.73 18.51 49.44
N SER A 9 -26.47 19.78 49.12
CA SER A 9 -27.05 20.46 47.98
C SER A 9 -26.41 19.92 46.71
N ALA A 10 -27.24 19.40 45.82
CA ALA A 10 -26.80 18.99 44.46
C ALA A 10 -26.45 20.28 43.67
N HIS A 11 -25.20 20.35 43.22
CA HIS A 11 -24.78 21.28 42.19
C HIS A 11 -25.28 20.74 40.83
N GLU A 12 -26.19 21.48 40.20
CA GLU A 12 -26.50 21.29 38.79
C GLU A 12 -25.26 21.63 37.94
N PRO A 13 -24.87 20.78 36.99
CA PRO A 13 -23.80 21.11 36.07
C PRO A 13 -24.32 22.18 35.10
N GLN A 14 -23.68 23.36 35.11
CA GLN A 14 -23.87 24.35 34.07
C GLN A 14 -23.52 23.78 32.71
N GLN A 15 -24.48 23.79 31.78
CA GLN A 15 -24.26 23.48 30.38
C GLN A 15 -23.20 24.45 29.82
N PRO A 16 -22.18 23.94 29.10
CA PRO A 16 -21.25 24.81 28.41
C PRO A 16 -22.02 25.62 27.35
N ALA A 17 -21.76 26.91 27.30
CA ALA A 17 -22.30 27.84 26.32
C ALA A 17 -22.07 27.26 24.90
N HIS A 18 -23.13 27.15 24.12
CA HIS A 18 -23.04 26.88 22.69
C HIS A 18 -22.24 28.00 22.03
N THR A 19 -20.93 27.75 21.82
CA THR A 19 -20.15 28.54 20.90
C THR A 19 -20.72 28.23 19.51
N THR A 20 -21.41 29.19 18.94
CA THR A 20 -21.78 29.19 17.52
C THR A 20 -20.47 29.09 16.74
N VAL A 21 -20.15 27.85 16.25
CA VAL A 21 -19.14 27.63 15.24
C VAL A 21 -19.67 28.32 13.99
N THR A 22 -19.13 29.49 13.68
CA THR A 22 -19.34 30.13 12.39
C THR A 22 -18.88 29.14 11.34
N ASP A 23 -19.81 28.70 10.53
CA ASP A 23 -19.63 27.78 9.40
C ASP A 23 -18.86 28.52 8.28
N GLU A 24 -17.54 28.69 8.48
CA GLU A 24 -16.63 29.02 7.40
C GLU A 24 -16.34 27.74 6.59
N THR A 25 -17.36 27.20 5.95
CA THR A 25 -17.17 26.29 4.83
C THR A 25 -16.67 27.09 3.63
N ALA A 26 -15.41 27.46 3.63
CA ALA A 26 -14.72 27.71 2.38
C ALA A 26 -14.98 26.46 1.51
N SER A 27 -15.66 26.64 0.36
CA SER A 27 -16.01 25.57 -0.56
C SER A 27 -14.74 24.78 -0.89
N ARG A 28 -14.59 23.60 -0.30
CA ARG A 28 -13.45 22.72 -0.59
C ARG A 28 -13.56 22.28 -2.05
N ARG A 29 -12.48 22.44 -2.77
CA ARG A 29 -12.39 21.90 -4.13
C ARG A 29 -12.22 20.39 -4.04
N THR A 30 -13.09 19.63 -4.71
CA THR A 30 -12.96 18.18 -4.80
C THR A 30 -12.23 17.82 -6.08
N ARG A 31 -11.38 16.80 -6.02
CA ARG A 31 -10.68 16.22 -7.16
C ARG A 31 -10.91 14.71 -7.18
N TYR A 32 -11.24 14.18 -8.35
CA TYR A 32 -11.64 12.80 -8.53
C TYR A 32 -10.56 12.02 -9.26
N LEU A 33 -10.04 10.98 -8.63
CA LEU A 33 -9.19 9.97 -9.24
C LEU A 33 -10.08 8.87 -9.79
N VAL A 34 -10.12 8.70 -11.09
CA VAL A 34 -10.88 7.63 -11.73
C VAL A 34 -10.05 6.36 -11.75
N VAL A 35 -10.63 5.26 -11.28
CA VAL A 35 -9.99 3.94 -11.23
C VAL A 35 -10.95 2.91 -11.81
N SER A 36 -10.51 2.14 -12.80
CA SER A 36 -11.33 1.10 -13.40
C SER A 36 -11.40 -0.15 -12.50
N ARG A 37 -12.28 -1.07 -12.85
CA ARG A 37 -12.41 -2.37 -12.16
C ARG A 37 -11.10 -3.15 -12.19
N SER A 38 -10.34 -3.13 -13.28
CA SER A 38 -9.01 -3.75 -13.37
C SER A 38 -7.92 -3.01 -12.58
N GLY A 39 -8.19 -1.78 -12.15
CA GLY A 39 -7.26 -0.94 -11.42
C GLY A 39 -6.50 0.07 -12.26
N ASP A 40 -6.82 0.20 -13.53
CA ASP A 40 -6.22 1.22 -14.40
C ASP A 40 -6.71 2.61 -14.04
N THR A 41 -5.92 3.64 -14.33
CA THR A 41 -6.24 5.04 -14.05
C THR A 41 -5.67 5.96 -15.12
N LEU A 42 -6.10 7.22 -15.09
CA LEU A 42 -5.60 8.27 -15.98
C LEU A 42 -4.29 8.85 -15.44
N VAL A 43 -3.28 8.94 -16.30
CA VAL A 43 -1.99 9.57 -16.01
C VAL A 43 -1.60 10.56 -17.09
N GLY A 44 -0.92 11.62 -16.69
CA GLY A 44 -0.35 12.61 -17.62
C GLY A 44 0.89 12.07 -18.35
N ALA A 45 1.37 12.83 -19.34
CA ALA A 45 2.58 12.50 -20.10
C ALA A 45 3.84 12.43 -19.22
N ASP A 46 3.86 13.20 -18.15
CA ASP A 46 4.90 13.19 -17.12
C ASP A 46 4.79 12.00 -16.14
N GLY A 47 3.74 11.17 -16.30
CA GLY A 47 3.44 10.03 -15.43
C GLY A 47 2.73 10.41 -14.14
N THR A 48 2.35 11.67 -13.92
CA THR A 48 1.55 12.04 -12.73
C THR A 48 0.07 11.69 -12.92
N LEU A 49 -0.64 11.51 -11.79
CA LEU A 49 -2.08 11.19 -11.82
C LEU A 49 -2.88 12.36 -12.40
N HIS A 50 -3.83 12.01 -13.28
CA HIS A 50 -4.81 12.96 -13.78
C HIS A 50 -6.08 12.91 -12.93
N TYR A 51 -6.55 14.08 -12.49
CA TYR A 51 -7.75 14.20 -11.65
C TYR A 51 -8.82 14.99 -12.38
N LEU A 52 -10.07 14.53 -12.31
CA LEU A 52 -11.23 15.25 -12.82
C LEU A 52 -11.77 16.24 -11.77
N ASP A 53 -12.47 17.28 -12.25
CA ASP A 53 -13.18 18.24 -11.40
C ASP A 53 -14.59 17.75 -10.99
N SER A 54 -15.16 16.78 -11.73
CA SER A 54 -16.43 16.11 -11.43
C SER A 54 -16.32 14.61 -11.67
N PRO A 55 -17.12 13.78 -10.94
CA PRO A 55 -17.14 12.35 -11.20
C PRO A 55 -17.83 12.04 -12.52
N PRO A 56 -17.47 10.96 -13.23
CA PRO A 56 -18.22 10.42 -14.34
C PRO A 56 -19.66 10.06 -13.94
N GLU A 57 -20.63 10.20 -14.86
CA GLU A 57 -22.04 9.94 -14.59
C GLU A 57 -22.30 8.44 -14.23
N ASP A 58 -21.62 7.52 -14.91
CA ASP A 58 -21.77 6.07 -14.75
C ASP A 58 -20.83 5.49 -13.70
N SER A 59 -20.44 6.27 -12.68
CA SER A 59 -19.57 5.77 -11.63
C SER A 59 -20.26 4.75 -10.74
N LEU A 60 -19.59 3.63 -10.47
CA LEU A 60 -20.06 2.55 -9.60
C LEU A 60 -20.20 3.01 -8.15
N THR A 61 -19.22 3.73 -7.66
CA THR A 61 -19.18 4.33 -6.31
C THR A 61 -18.02 5.31 -6.21
N ASP A 62 -18.07 6.16 -5.19
CA ASP A 62 -16.95 7.05 -4.85
C ASP A 62 -16.59 6.95 -3.37
N VAL A 63 -15.34 7.29 -3.03
CA VAL A 63 -14.86 7.26 -1.64
C VAL A 63 -13.77 8.29 -1.39
N SER A 64 -13.81 8.95 -0.24
CA SER A 64 -12.73 9.83 0.18
C SER A 64 -11.40 9.08 0.33
N LEU A 65 -10.33 9.65 -0.20
CA LEU A 65 -8.95 9.16 -0.04
C LEU A 65 -8.26 9.76 1.20
N GLU A 66 -8.94 10.68 1.89
CA GLU A 66 -8.44 11.28 3.12
C GLU A 66 -8.62 10.33 4.33
N PRO A 67 -7.72 10.38 5.31
CA PRO A 67 -7.92 9.68 6.59
C PRO A 67 -9.21 10.13 7.29
N LYS A 68 -10.00 9.17 7.80
CA LYS A 68 -11.30 9.47 8.45
C LYS A 68 -11.20 10.37 9.69
N LEU A 69 -10.03 10.46 10.33
CA LEU A 69 -9.82 11.15 11.59
C LEU A 69 -8.88 12.35 11.46
N MET A 70 -8.87 13.04 10.32
CA MET A 70 -8.14 14.30 10.21
C MET A 70 -8.79 15.35 11.11
N LYS A 71 -7.98 16.02 11.94
CA LYS A 71 -8.42 17.20 12.67
C LYS A 71 -8.85 18.28 11.68
N PRO A 72 -9.88 19.11 12.00
CA PRO A 72 -10.36 20.14 11.10
C PRO A 72 -9.26 21.07 10.56
N GLU A 73 -8.31 21.45 11.41
CA GLU A 73 -7.18 22.31 11.08
C GLU A 73 -6.12 21.64 10.18
N ALA A 74 -6.12 20.31 10.12
CA ALA A 74 -5.23 19.54 9.24
C ALA A 74 -5.86 19.20 7.87
N ARG A 75 -7.11 19.65 7.62
CA ARG A 75 -7.80 19.40 6.36
C ARG A 75 -7.19 20.24 5.24
N HIS A 76 -6.84 19.57 4.15
CA HIS A 76 -6.33 20.27 2.98
C HIS A 76 -7.43 21.08 2.26
N ALA A 77 -7.05 22.14 1.54
CA ALA A 77 -7.95 22.93 0.70
C ALA A 77 -8.60 22.10 -0.44
N ILE A 78 -7.99 20.97 -0.78
CA ILE A 78 -8.47 20.04 -1.80
C ILE A 78 -8.80 18.71 -1.14
N GLU A 79 -10.02 18.20 -1.34
CA GLU A 79 -10.42 16.84 -1.01
C GLU A 79 -10.16 15.94 -2.23
N TYR A 80 -9.47 14.83 -2.02
CA TYR A 80 -9.27 13.82 -3.05
C TYR A 80 -10.21 12.65 -2.81
N ARG A 81 -10.94 12.25 -3.86
CA ARG A 81 -11.85 11.10 -3.86
C ARG A 81 -11.46 10.13 -4.97
N ALA A 82 -11.59 8.83 -4.73
CA ALA A 82 -11.53 7.84 -5.80
C ALA A 82 -12.94 7.57 -6.31
N VAL A 83 -13.07 7.47 -7.62
CA VAL A 83 -14.30 7.10 -8.32
C VAL A 83 -14.01 5.83 -9.11
N TYR A 84 -14.87 4.83 -8.96
CA TYR A 84 -14.68 3.53 -9.63
C TYR A 84 -15.65 3.39 -10.79
N VAL A 85 -15.12 2.91 -11.91
CA VAL A 85 -15.86 2.70 -13.16
C VAL A 85 -15.58 1.29 -13.70
N GLU A 86 -16.41 0.80 -14.63
CA GLU A 86 -16.07 -0.39 -15.39
C GLU A 86 -14.92 -0.10 -16.37
N ASP A 87 -14.19 -1.13 -16.79
CA ASP A 87 -13.03 -0.97 -17.69
C ASP A 87 -13.43 -0.37 -19.04
N ALA A 88 -14.62 -0.73 -19.55
CA ALA A 88 -15.18 -0.17 -20.77
C ALA A 88 -15.47 1.32 -20.63
N ASP A 89 -15.95 1.75 -19.47
CA ASP A 89 -16.29 3.16 -19.20
C ASP A 89 -15.03 4.02 -19.08
N LEU A 90 -13.95 3.49 -18.50
CA LEU A 90 -12.66 4.17 -18.52
C LEU A 90 -12.13 4.37 -19.96
N ALA A 91 -12.30 3.36 -20.82
CA ALA A 91 -11.89 3.46 -22.22
C ALA A 91 -12.75 4.47 -22.99
N ALA A 92 -14.08 4.49 -22.78
CA ALA A 92 -15.00 5.46 -23.36
C ALA A 92 -14.67 6.87 -22.87
N LEU A 93 -14.49 7.05 -21.57
CA LEU A 93 -14.09 8.32 -20.96
C LEU A 93 -12.78 8.86 -21.57
N THR A 94 -11.82 7.97 -21.84
CA THR A 94 -10.56 8.37 -22.49
C THR A 94 -10.78 8.89 -23.91
N GLN A 95 -11.76 8.34 -24.64
CA GLN A 95 -12.13 8.83 -25.98
C GLN A 95 -12.92 10.14 -25.93
N GLU A 96 -13.85 10.26 -24.99
CA GLU A 96 -14.64 11.49 -24.77
C GLU A 96 -13.76 12.65 -24.30
N LEU A 97 -12.84 12.35 -23.40
CA LEU A 97 -11.77 13.23 -22.96
C LEU A 97 -10.70 13.41 -24.08
N GLY A 98 -11.00 13.12 -25.34
CA GLY A 98 -10.15 13.44 -26.51
C GLY A 98 -9.63 14.86 -26.53
N ALA A 99 -10.11 15.69 -25.60
CA ALA A 99 -9.57 16.94 -25.12
C ALA A 99 -8.74 16.82 -23.84
N LEU A 100 -8.31 15.59 -23.43
CA LEU A 100 -7.28 15.49 -22.39
C LEU A 100 -6.08 16.33 -22.81
N PRO A 101 -5.46 17.07 -21.88
CA PRO A 101 -4.23 17.78 -22.18
C PRO A 101 -3.29 16.87 -22.96
N GLU A 102 -2.66 17.43 -24.00
CA GLU A 102 -1.77 16.68 -24.86
C GLU A 102 -0.79 15.85 -23.99
N GLY A 103 -0.77 14.53 -24.20
CA GLY A 103 0.06 13.61 -23.43
C GLY A 103 -0.61 12.86 -22.27
N CYS A 104 -1.89 13.11 -21.96
CA CYS A 104 -2.60 12.23 -21.01
C CYS A 104 -2.86 10.86 -21.62
N ARG A 105 -2.73 9.83 -20.82
CA ARG A 105 -2.92 8.42 -21.21
C ARG A 105 -3.54 7.60 -20.09
N VAL A 106 -4.19 6.51 -20.44
CA VAL A 106 -4.56 5.47 -19.48
C VAL A 106 -3.33 4.63 -19.18
N SER A 107 -3.03 4.41 -17.90
CA SER A 107 -1.99 3.48 -17.49
C SER A 107 -2.60 2.09 -17.33
N THR A 108 -2.16 1.12 -18.14
CA THR A 108 -2.51 -0.30 -17.98
C THR A 108 -1.54 -1.06 -17.07
N ALA A 109 -0.46 -0.41 -16.69
CA ALA A 109 0.59 -1.01 -15.88
C ALA A 109 0.43 -0.69 -14.39
N GLY A 110 -0.56 0.11 -14.06
CA GLY A 110 -0.96 0.39 -12.68
C GLY A 110 0.18 0.97 -11.84
N PHE A 111 0.15 0.57 -10.59
CA PHE A 111 1.04 1.05 -9.53
C PHE A 111 2.56 0.91 -9.82
N TRP A 112 2.99 -0.08 -10.61
CA TRP A 112 4.39 -0.34 -10.92
C TRP A 112 5.11 0.79 -11.65
N PHE A 113 4.37 1.52 -12.50
CA PHE A 113 4.93 2.51 -13.39
C PHE A 113 4.67 3.94 -12.94
N TYR A 114 4.00 4.11 -11.79
CA TYR A 114 3.75 5.44 -11.25
C TYR A 114 5.05 6.01 -10.64
N PRO A 115 5.52 7.19 -11.06
CA PRO A 115 6.80 7.74 -10.60
C PRO A 115 6.71 8.23 -9.14
N VAL A 116 7.05 7.37 -8.20
CA VAL A 116 7.03 7.64 -6.75
C VAL A 116 7.81 8.89 -6.37
N HIS A 117 8.97 9.07 -7.01
CA HIS A 117 9.84 10.20 -6.69
C HIS A 117 9.28 11.54 -7.16
N ALA A 118 8.44 11.53 -8.21
CA ALA A 118 7.81 12.74 -8.73
C ALA A 118 6.58 13.15 -7.93
N ASP A 119 5.78 12.18 -7.43
CA ASP A 119 4.56 12.45 -6.65
C ASP A 119 4.30 11.37 -5.58
N PRO A 120 4.99 11.39 -4.44
CA PRO A 120 4.75 10.43 -3.37
C PRO A 120 3.31 10.47 -2.81
N ALA A 121 2.68 11.66 -2.82
CA ALA A 121 1.31 11.82 -2.35
C ALA A 121 0.31 11.20 -3.34
N GLY A 122 0.53 11.36 -4.65
CA GLY A 122 -0.25 10.68 -5.67
C GLY A 122 -0.12 9.17 -5.60
N ARG A 123 1.10 8.65 -5.41
CA ARG A 123 1.31 7.22 -5.17
C ARG A 123 0.48 6.70 -4.00
N ALA A 124 0.52 7.41 -2.87
CA ALA A 124 -0.26 7.01 -1.69
C ALA A 124 -1.76 7.03 -1.96
N ARG A 125 -2.27 8.05 -2.68
CA ARG A 125 -3.69 8.13 -3.07
C ARG A 125 -4.09 6.99 -4.00
N TYR A 126 -3.28 6.70 -5.01
CA TYR A 126 -3.58 5.63 -5.96
C TYR A 126 -3.55 4.26 -5.28
N GLY A 127 -2.54 3.99 -4.45
CA GLY A 127 -2.48 2.76 -3.65
C GLY A 127 -3.69 2.62 -2.71
N ALA A 128 -4.10 3.71 -2.05
CA ALA A 128 -5.31 3.72 -1.22
C ALA A 128 -6.59 3.48 -2.05
N ALA A 129 -6.67 4.03 -3.26
CA ALA A 129 -7.80 3.80 -4.16
C ALA A 129 -7.88 2.32 -4.58
N LEU A 130 -6.75 1.71 -4.97
CA LEU A 130 -6.69 0.29 -5.33
C LEU A 130 -7.12 -0.62 -4.15
N ALA A 131 -6.59 -0.38 -2.95
CA ALA A 131 -6.96 -1.15 -1.76
C ALA A 131 -8.45 -1.01 -1.40
N LYS A 132 -9.03 0.18 -1.57
CA LYS A 132 -10.46 0.43 -1.32
C LYS A 132 -11.35 -0.16 -2.42
N ARG A 133 -10.88 -0.22 -3.66
CA ARG A 133 -11.61 -0.86 -4.77
C ARG A 133 -11.98 -2.29 -4.42
N ASP A 134 -11.03 -3.09 -3.98
CA ASP A 134 -11.27 -4.49 -3.63
C ASP A 134 -12.37 -4.64 -2.58
N TYR A 135 -12.34 -3.79 -1.55
CA TYR A 135 -13.39 -3.79 -0.54
C TYR A 135 -14.75 -3.35 -1.09
N LEU A 136 -14.78 -2.30 -1.91
CA LEU A 136 -16.03 -1.67 -2.35
C LEU A 136 -16.68 -2.40 -3.55
N ILE A 137 -15.91 -3.14 -4.32
CA ILE A 137 -16.40 -3.81 -5.54
C ILE A 137 -16.37 -5.32 -5.40
N GLU A 138 -15.22 -5.90 -5.00
CA GLU A 138 -15.00 -7.34 -5.09
C GLU A 138 -15.49 -8.11 -3.84
N MET A 139 -15.45 -7.50 -2.66
CA MET A 139 -15.82 -8.17 -1.40
C MET A 139 -17.34 -8.11 -1.13
N ALA A 140 -18.15 -8.48 -2.11
CA ALA A 140 -19.61 -8.30 -2.08
C ALA A 140 -20.37 -9.31 -1.20
N TYR A 141 -19.69 -10.30 -0.62
CA TYR A 141 -20.31 -11.38 0.15
C TYR A 141 -19.55 -11.60 1.47
N SER A 142 -20.29 -12.07 2.49
CA SER A 142 -19.69 -12.58 3.72
C SER A 142 -18.92 -13.88 3.45
N ALA A 143 -17.68 -13.95 3.92
CA ALA A 143 -16.88 -15.18 3.85
C ALA A 143 -17.39 -16.29 4.80
N TYR A 144 -18.22 -15.94 5.80
CA TYR A 144 -18.76 -16.89 6.77
C TYR A 144 -20.10 -17.47 6.35
N THR A 145 -21.02 -16.60 5.89
CA THR A 145 -22.40 -17.01 5.61
C THR A 145 -22.69 -17.15 4.11
N GLY A 146 -21.86 -16.56 3.26
CA GLY A 146 -22.13 -16.45 1.82
C GLY A 146 -23.23 -15.44 1.47
N GLU A 147 -23.78 -14.72 2.48
CA GLU A 147 -24.77 -13.69 2.23
C GLU A 147 -24.19 -12.50 1.49
N SER A 148 -24.99 -11.90 0.62
CA SER A 148 -24.65 -10.62 0.01
C SER A 148 -24.51 -9.52 1.06
N ALA A 149 -23.45 -8.74 0.96
CA ALA A 149 -23.11 -7.64 1.88
C ALA A 149 -22.93 -6.32 1.10
N PRO A 150 -24.03 -5.67 0.69
CA PRO A 150 -23.97 -4.38 0.01
C PRO A 150 -23.30 -3.33 0.88
N VAL A 151 -22.72 -2.31 0.25
CA VAL A 151 -22.17 -1.14 0.97
C VAL A 151 -23.31 -0.31 1.51
N ASP A 152 -23.33 -0.07 2.82
CA ASP A 152 -24.23 0.92 3.44
C ASP A 152 -23.75 2.33 3.01
N PRO A 153 -24.56 3.08 2.24
CA PRO A 153 -24.14 4.37 1.68
C PRO A 153 -23.90 5.44 2.77
N HIS A 154 -24.53 5.28 3.94
CA HIS A 154 -24.39 6.24 5.05
C HIS A 154 -23.14 5.98 5.90
N LYS A 155 -22.78 4.70 6.03
CA LYS A 155 -21.67 4.28 6.91
C LYS A 155 -20.38 3.96 6.12
N GLY A 156 -20.50 3.69 4.81
CA GLY A 156 -19.38 3.26 3.98
C GLY A 156 -18.79 1.91 4.42
N ILE A 157 -19.64 1.05 5.03
CA ILE A 157 -19.30 -0.31 5.47
C ILE A 157 -20.21 -1.30 4.79
N ARG A 158 -19.77 -2.55 4.68
CA ARG A 158 -20.60 -3.63 4.16
C ARG A 158 -21.36 -4.32 5.27
N LEU A 159 -22.67 -4.55 5.06
CA LEU A 159 -23.54 -5.23 5.98
C LEU A 159 -24.32 -6.30 5.23
N THR A 160 -24.43 -7.51 5.81
CA THR A 160 -25.35 -8.55 5.34
C THR A 160 -26.79 -8.22 5.75
N GLY A 161 -27.76 -8.92 5.16
CA GLY A 161 -29.17 -8.83 5.58
C GLY A 161 -29.40 -9.26 7.05
N SER A 162 -28.56 -10.16 7.57
CA SER A 162 -28.57 -10.59 8.97
C SER A 162 -27.86 -9.60 9.92
N GLY A 163 -27.23 -8.53 9.41
CA GLY A 163 -26.55 -7.50 10.20
C GLY A 163 -25.06 -7.79 10.48
N GLU A 164 -24.47 -8.80 9.84
CA GLU A 164 -23.04 -9.05 9.92
C GLU A 164 -22.26 -7.94 9.20
N MET A 165 -21.23 -7.41 9.84
CA MET A 165 -20.29 -6.47 9.21
C MET A 165 -19.18 -7.23 8.47
N VAL A 166 -19.04 -6.95 7.18
CA VAL A 166 -17.92 -7.43 6.38
C VAL A 166 -16.84 -6.35 6.36
N PHE A 167 -15.71 -6.65 6.96
CA PHE A 167 -14.57 -5.72 7.06
C PHE A 167 -13.65 -5.79 5.85
N PRO A 168 -12.94 -4.70 5.50
CA PRO A 168 -11.85 -4.75 4.54
C PRO A 168 -10.82 -5.76 4.98
N ARG A 169 -10.36 -6.60 4.06
CA ARG A 169 -9.24 -7.51 4.31
C ARG A 169 -7.93 -6.81 3.99
N ILE A 170 -6.95 -7.01 4.86
CA ILE A 170 -5.55 -6.65 4.65
C ILE A 170 -4.77 -7.94 4.88
N GLU A 171 -3.90 -8.28 3.95
CA GLU A 171 -3.10 -9.50 3.99
C GLU A 171 -1.67 -9.13 4.41
N PRO A 172 -1.28 -9.39 5.68
CA PRO A 172 0.06 -9.09 6.14
C PRO A 172 1.06 -9.97 5.41
N ALA A 173 2.15 -9.35 4.97
CA ALA A 173 3.29 -10.04 4.36
C ALA A 173 4.58 -9.44 4.91
N VAL A 174 5.59 -10.27 5.05
CA VAL A 174 6.91 -9.86 5.50
C VAL A 174 7.87 -9.76 4.33
N MET A 175 8.89 -8.91 4.48
CA MET A 175 9.96 -8.78 3.49
C MET A 175 11.31 -8.69 4.22
N ALA A 176 12.29 -9.44 3.75
CA ALA A 176 13.61 -9.55 4.35
C ALA A 176 14.71 -8.97 3.44
N LEU A 177 15.37 -7.91 3.87
CA LEU A 177 16.69 -7.55 3.37
C LEU A 177 17.72 -8.38 4.16
N ILE A 178 18.15 -9.49 3.59
CA ILE A 178 19.10 -10.41 4.22
C ILE A 178 20.50 -9.87 4.06
N MET A 179 21.22 -9.72 5.17
CA MET A 179 22.55 -9.14 5.22
C MET A 179 23.56 -10.10 5.87
N SER A 180 24.80 -10.08 5.40
CA SER A 180 25.91 -10.73 6.11
C SER A 180 26.16 -10.07 7.47
N GLU A 181 26.75 -10.82 8.43
CA GLU A 181 27.06 -10.32 9.78
C GLU A 181 27.88 -9.04 9.78
N ASP A 182 28.85 -8.94 8.86
CA ASP A 182 29.71 -7.76 8.68
C ASP A 182 29.04 -6.64 7.89
N ASN A 183 27.78 -6.84 7.49
CA ASN A 183 27.00 -5.91 6.67
C ASN A 183 27.68 -5.53 5.35
N SER A 184 28.57 -6.38 4.81
CA SER A 184 29.27 -6.10 3.55
C SER A 184 28.50 -6.51 2.31
N ARG A 185 27.54 -7.43 2.44
CA ARG A 185 26.77 -8.03 1.35
C ARG A 185 25.31 -8.19 1.72
N VAL A 186 24.46 -8.18 0.69
CA VAL A 186 23.03 -8.53 0.79
C VAL A 186 22.72 -9.72 -0.12
N LEU A 187 21.81 -10.58 0.33
CA LEU A 187 21.33 -11.71 -0.46
C LEU A 187 20.04 -11.31 -1.18
N LEU A 188 20.02 -11.50 -2.49
CA LEU A 188 18.81 -11.37 -3.30
C LEU A 188 18.50 -12.69 -3.99
N ALA A 189 17.21 -12.93 -4.23
CA ALA A 189 16.73 -14.16 -4.82
C ALA A 189 16.00 -13.93 -6.15
N ASN A 190 16.05 -14.96 -7.00
CA ASN A 190 15.29 -15.05 -8.24
C ASN A 190 14.21 -16.13 -8.06
N ASN A 191 12.95 -15.72 -8.11
CA ASN A 191 11.82 -16.64 -8.09
C ASN A 191 11.72 -17.42 -9.43
N ARG A 192 11.32 -18.67 -9.39
CA ARG A 192 11.24 -19.57 -10.58
C ARG A 192 10.32 -19.05 -11.68
N LEU A 193 9.33 -18.25 -11.31
CA LEU A 193 8.37 -17.66 -12.26
C LEU A 193 8.91 -16.42 -12.97
N TRP A 194 10.07 -15.91 -12.56
CA TRP A 194 10.63 -14.68 -13.10
C TRP A 194 11.66 -14.95 -14.21
N PRO A 195 11.97 -13.93 -15.03
CA PRO A 195 13.16 -13.95 -15.88
C PRO A 195 14.42 -14.25 -15.06
N ARG A 196 15.36 -14.99 -15.64
CA ARG A 196 16.56 -15.46 -14.95
C ARG A 196 17.47 -14.38 -14.40
N ASN A 197 17.37 -13.19 -14.95
CA ASN A 197 18.16 -12.03 -14.53
C ASN A 197 17.44 -11.12 -13.51
N ARG A 198 16.22 -11.45 -13.08
CA ARG A 198 15.46 -10.65 -12.10
C ARG A 198 15.74 -11.12 -10.69
N PHE A 199 16.21 -10.20 -9.83
CA PHE A 199 16.48 -10.45 -8.43
C PHE A 199 15.70 -9.48 -7.54
N ALA A 200 15.21 -9.98 -6.42
CA ALA A 200 14.51 -9.17 -5.42
C ALA A 200 14.79 -9.67 -4.00
N LEU A 201 14.22 -8.96 -3.00
CA LEU A 201 14.24 -9.39 -1.62
C LEU A 201 13.29 -10.59 -1.44
N ILE A 202 13.58 -11.42 -0.45
CA ILE A 202 12.69 -12.48 0.04
C ILE A 202 11.43 -11.84 0.63
N ALA A 203 10.27 -12.41 0.31
CA ALA A 203 9.00 -11.91 0.84
C ALA A 203 7.92 -12.99 0.76
N GLY A 204 7.14 -13.15 1.83
CA GLY A 204 6.01 -14.05 1.87
C GLY A 204 4.91 -13.61 2.81
N PHE A 205 3.79 -14.32 2.79
CA PHE A 205 2.64 -14.01 3.62
C PHE A 205 2.84 -14.53 5.06
N VAL A 206 2.19 -13.85 5.99
CA VAL A 206 2.09 -14.31 7.38
C VAL A 206 1.04 -15.40 7.44
N ASP A 207 1.42 -16.57 7.93
CA ASP A 207 0.51 -17.69 8.09
C ASP A 207 -0.42 -17.53 9.32
N PRO A 208 -1.62 -18.11 9.29
CA PRO A 208 -2.51 -18.09 10.43
C PRO A 208 -1.87 -18.67 11.70
N GLY A 209 -1.73 -17.83 12.72
CA GLY A 209 -1.12 -18.19 13.98
C GLY A 209 0.33 -17.74 14.16
N GLU A 210 0.96 -17.20 13.12
CA GLU A 210 2.28 -16.57 13.22
C GLU A 210 2.20 -15.11 13.67
N ASN A 211 3.26 -14.66 14.33
CA ASN A 211 3.58 -13.23 14.40
C ASN A 211 4.56 -12.85 13.26
N LEU A 212 4.83 -11.56 13.11
CA LEU A 212 5.66 -11.05 12.00
C LEU A 212 7.11 -11.55 12.07
N GLU A 213 7.66 -11.67 13.27
CA GLU A 213 9.03 -12.16 13.50
C GLU A 213 9.16 -13.64 13.16
N GLN A 214 8.14 -14.44 13.48
CA GLN A 214 8.08 -15.84 13.08
C GLN A 214 7.97 -15.99 11.57
N ALA A 215 7.07 -15.23 10.93
CA ALA A 215 6.89 -15.27 9.49
C ALA A 215 8.19 -14.91 8.75
N VAL A 216 8.85 -13.81 9.10
CA VAL A 216 10.09 -13.41 8.40
C VAL A 216 11.23 -14.40 8.64
N THR A 217 11.30 -15.02 9.82
CA THR A 217 12.30 -16.07 10.11
C THR A 217 12.03 -17.32 9.29
N ARG A 218 10.77 -17.76 9.20
CA ARG A 218 10.35 -18.90 8.38
C ARG A 218 10.65 -18.67 6.90
N GLU A 219 10.24 -17.57 6.33
CA GLU A 219 10.48 -17.24 4.91
C GLU A 219 11.98 -17.22 4.58
N VAL A 220 12.80 -16.60 5.44
CA VAL A 220 14.25 -16.60 5.25
C VAL A 220 14.79 -18.04 5.25
N TYR A 221 14.35 -18.89 6.18
CA TYR A 221 14.79 -20.26 6.25
C TYR A 221 14.30 -21.11 5.08
N GLU A 222 13.02 -21.05 4.73
CA GLU A 222 12.41 -21.84 3.65
C GLU A 222 13.02 -21.52 2.28
N GLU A 223 13.23 -20.22 2.00
CA GLU A 223 13.75 -19.78 0.71
C GLU A 223 15.28 -19.82 0.60
N THR A 224 16.02 -19.82 1.72
CA THR A 224 17.49 -19.73 1.68
C THR A 224 18.23 -20.77 2.51
N GLY A 225 17.56 -21.47 3.43
CA GLY A 225 18.17 -22.39 4.38
C GLY A 225 19.03 -21.71 5.44
N LEU A 226 18.98 -20.37 5.55
CA LEU A 226 19.79 -19.61 6.51
C LEU A 226 18.98 -19.29 7.77
N ASP A 227 19.65 -19.40 8.93
CA ASP A 227 19.05 -18.99 10.19
C ASP A 227 19.16 -17.50 10.41
N ALA A 228 18.04 -16.85 10.80
CA ALA A 228 18.02 -15.46 11.18
C ALA A 228 18.69 -15.25 12.54
N LEU A 229 19.81 -14.56 12.60
CA LEU A 229 20.53 -14.21 13.82
C LEU A 229 19.99 -12.96 14.49
N ARG A 230 19.52 -11.99 13.71
CA ARG A 230 18.93 -10.73 14.17
C ARG A 230 17.91 -10.20 13.21
N LEU A 231 16.81 -9.66 13.76
CA LEU A 231 15.72 -9.03 13.05
C LEU A 231 15.62 -7.55 13.46
N ASP A 232 15.68 -6.64 12.51
CA ASP A 232 15.50 -5.21 12.75
C ASP A 232 14.34 -4.71 11.86
N TYR A 233 13.20 -4.34 12.47
CA TYR A 233 12.10 -3.68 11.74
C TYR A 233 12.58 -2.38 11.10
N ARG A 234 12.23 -2.15 9.83
CA ARG A 234 12.61 -0.94 9.11
C ARG A 234 11.43 -0.06 8.76
N MET A 235 10.47 -0.60 8.07
CA MET A 235 9.31 0.15 7.57
C MET A 235 8.16 -0.78 7.22
N SER A 236 7.00 -0.20 6.98
CA SER A 236 5.90 -0.88 6.29
C SER A 236 5.44 -0.07 5.09
N ASP A 237 4.87 -0.74 4.10
CA ASP A 237 4.29 -0.09 2.92
C ASP A 237 3.09 -0.90 2.42
N ILE A 238 2.20 -0.22 1.72
CA ILE A 238 1.09 -0.87 1.04
C ILE A 238 1.57 -1.51 -0.26
N TRP A 239 1.06 -2.71 -0.53
CA TRP A 239 1.22 -3.39 -1.80
C TRP A 239 -0.16 -3.88 -2.24
N PRO A 240 -0.91 -3.09 -3.05
CA PRO A 240 -2.32 -3.34 -3.31
C PRO A 240 -2.58 -4.47 -4.32
N PHE A 241 -1.67 -5.44 -4.45
CA PHE A 241 -1.77 -6.59 -5.34
C PHE A 241 -1.56 -7.90 -4.57
N PRO A 242 -2.64 -8.51 -4.06
CA PRO A 242 -4.01 -7.96 -4.09
C PRO A 242 -4.31 -6.93 -3.00
N ARG A 243 -3.77 -7.06 -1.77
CA ARG A 243 -4.13 -6.25 -0.59
C ARG A 243 -3.08 -6.29 0.51
N SER A 244 -1.81 -6.45 0.14
CA SER A 244 -0.77 -6.72 1.14
C SER A 244 -0.38 -5.47 1.92
N LEU A 245 -0.17 -5.65 3.21
CA LEU A 245 0.63 -4.77 4.06
C LEU A 245 2.01 -5.41 4.19
N MET A 246 2.98 -4.86 3.46
CA MET A 246 4.36 -5.33 3.52
C MET A 246 5.03 -4.80 4.78
N VAL A 247 5.54 -5.69 5.63
CA VAL A 247 6.30 -5.36 6.85
C VAL A 247 7.75 -5.77 6.66
N CYS A 248 8.64 -4.79 6.59
CA CYS A 248 10.00 -4.96 6.11
C CYS A 248 11.00 -5.02 7.25
N TYR A 249 11.85 -6.04 7.20
CA TYR A 249 12.91 -6.29 8.16
C TYR A 249 14.28 -6.30 7.48
N ARG A 250 15.30 -5.87 8.21
CA ARG A 250 16.69 -6.26 7.95
C ARG A 250 16.96 -7.52 8.76
N VAL A 251 17.47 -8.54 8.08
CA VAL A 251 17.75 -9.84 8.67
C VAL A 251 19.24 -10.13 8.56
N THR A 252 19.92 -10.24 9.69
CA THR A 252 21.33 -10.63 9.73
C THR A 252 21.45 -12.14 9.79
N VAL A 253 22.28 -12.73 8.93
CA VAL A 253 22.54 -14.15 8.87
C VAL A 253 24.03 -14.44 8.80
N ASP A 254 24.45 -15.66 9.16
CA ASP A 254 25.80 -16.15 8.92
C ASP A 254 26.01 -16.43 7.43
N ALA A 255 26.66 -15.51 6.73
CA ALA A 255 26.91 -15.62 5.29
C ALA A 255 28.00 -16.65 4.91
N SER A 256 28.58 -17.37 5.86
CA SER A 256 29.48 -18.51 5.61
C SER A 256 28.72 -19.81 5.35
N GLN A 257 27.44 -19.86 5.73
CA GLN A 257 26.58 -21.01 5.50
C GLN A 257 26.17 -21.11 4.02
N PRO A 258 26.00 -22.33 3.50
CA PRO A 258 25.55 -22.53 2.12
C PRO A 258 24.07 -22.12 1.99
N VAL A 259 23.75 -21.38 0.92
CA VAL A 259 22.37 -21.07 0.59
C VAL A 259 21.71 -22.30 -0.05
N THR A 260 20.59 -22.74 0.50
CA THR A 260 19.81 -23.88 0.02
C THR A 260 18.34 -23.48 -0.11
N HIS A 261 17.67 -23.92 -1.17
CA HIS A 261 16.27 -23.58 -1.43
C HIS A 261 15.40 -24.76 -1.03
N LEU A 262 14.62 -24.63 0.05
CA LEU A 262 13.90 -25.76 0.64
C LEU A 262 12.48 -25.92 0.09
N ASP A 263 11.79 -24.83 -0.21
CA ASP A 263 10.38 -24.82 -0.68
C ASP A 263 10.21 -24.99 -2.18
N GLY A 264 11.27 -24.78 -2.94
CA GLY A 264 11.25 -24.89 -4.39
C GLY A 264 10.69 -23.67 -5.14
N GLU A 265 10.37 -22.57 -4.48
CA GLU A 265 9.94 -21.31 -5.11
C GLU A 265 11.12 -20.53 -5.69
N ILE A 266 12.25 -20.56 -5.03
CA ILE A 266 13.46 -19.88 -5.46
C ILE A 266 14.22 -20.72 -6.50
N HIS A 267 14.57 -20.08 -7.61
CA HIS A 267 15.45 -20.67 -8.61
C HIS A 267 16.92 -20.53 -8.25
N SER A 268 17.32 -19.35 -7.77
CA SER A 268 18.70 -19.05 -7.37
C SER A 268 18.71 -17.87 -6.42
N ALA A 269 19.68 -17.83 -5.52
CA ALA A 269 19.97 -16.67 -4.72
C ALA A 269 21.45 -16.31 -4.86
N ARG A 270 21.77 -15.03 -4.73
CA ARG A 270 23.12 -14.50 -4.91
C ARG A 270 23.39 -13.38 -3.92
N TRP A 271 24.60 -13.40 -3.35
CA TRP A 271 25.15 -12.31 -2.58
C TRP A 271 25.63 -11.16 -3.49
N PHE A 272 25.26 -9.95 -3.13
CA PHE A 272 25.66 -8.72 -3.81
C PHE A 272 26.42 -7.81 -2.85
N THR A 273 27.55 -7.32 -3.29
CA THR A 273 28.23 -6.19 -2.63
C THR A 273 27.55 -4.88 -3.00
N ALA A 274 27.79 -3.82 -2.22
CA ALA A 274 27.19 -2.52 -2.47
C ALA A 274 27.58 -1.94 -3.86
N PRO A 275 28.84 -2.01 -4.32
CA PRO A 275 29.18 -1.58 -5.67
C PRO A 275 28.48 -2.37 -6.78
N GLU A 276 28.37 -3.71 -6.65
CA GLU A 276 27.68 -4.54 -7.65
C GLU A 276 26.20 -4.18 -7.75
N LEU A 277 25.54 -3.97 -6.60
CA LEU A 277 24.12 -3.59 -6.54
C LEU A 277 23.91 -2.19 -7.12
N ALA A 278 24.74 -1.21 -6.77
CA ALA A 278 24.67 0.14 -7.30
C ALA A 278 24.85 0.16 -8.82
N GLN A 279 25.79 -0.63 -9.35
CA GLN A 279 26.00 -0.78 -10.78
C GLN A 279 24.77 -1.38 -11.47
N ALA A 280 24.20 -2.48 -10.95
CA ALA A 280 23.01 -3.12 -11.52
C ALA A 280 21.81 -2.16 -11.58
N ILE A 281 21.62 -1.37 -10.51
CA ILE A 281 20.60 -0.33 -10.43
C ILE A 281 20.82 0.80 -11.44
N ALA A 282 22.07 1.22 -11.65
CA ALA A 282 22.42 2.25 -12.63
C ALA A 282 22.18 1.75 -14.06
N GLU A 283 22.57 0.51 -14.38
CA GLU A 283 22.35 -0.11 -15.70
C GLU A 283 20.84 -0.20 -16.03
N GLN A 284 19.99 -0.48 -15.04
CA GLN A 284 18.53 -0.52 -15.23
C GLN A 284 17.93 0.82 -15.69
N ARG A 285 18.56 1.94 -15.32
CA ARG A 285 18.13 3.27 -15.77
C ARG A 285 18.48 3.56 -17.22
N THR A 286 19.44 2.85 -17.80
CA THR A 286 19.93 3.05 -19.19
C THR A 286 19.22 2.17 -20.23
N GLY A 287 18.31 1.26 -19.82
CA GLY A 287 17.35 0.59 -20.70
C GLY A 287 17.62 -0.87 -21.04
N GLU A 288 18.83 -1.41 -20.84
CA GLU A 288 19.15 -2.84 -21.07
C GLU A 288 19.94 -3.42 -19.89
N PRO A 289 19.29 -3.67 -18.73
CA PRO A 289 19.99 -4.16 -17.57
C PRO A 289 20.42 -5.62 -17.76
N LYS A 290 21.65 -5.96 -17.41
CA LYS A 290 22.08 -7.34 -17.27
C LYS A 290 21.34 -8.06 -16.14
N LEU A 291 21.02 -7.30 -15.07
CA LEU A 291 20.27 -7.75 -13.93
C LEU A 291 19.11 -6.79 -13.69
N GLU A 292 17.90 -7.35 -13.52
CA GLU A 292 16.72 -6.59 -13.15
C GLU A 292 16.60 -6.55 -11.63
N MET A 293 16.62 -5.34 -11.06
CA MET A 293 16.39 -5.06 -9.65
C MET A 293 14.95 -4.58 -9.41
N PRO A 294 14.45 -4.57 -8.18
CA PRO A 294 13.13 -4.04 -7.87
C PRO A 294 12.94 -2.63 -8.43
N GLY A 295 11.75 -2.38 -9.01
CA GLY A 295 11.39 -1.08 -9.55
C GLY A 295 11.29 0.00 -8.46
N THR A 296 11.40 1.27 -8.85
CA THR A 296 11.43 2.42 -7.93
C THR A 296 10.17 2.55 -7.05
N ASN A 297 9.05 1.94 -7.46
CA ASN A 297 7.80 1.94 -6.70
C ASN A 297 7.73 0.87 -5.61
N ALA A 298 8.60 -0.15 -5.68
CA ALA A 298 8.59 -1.23 -4.72
C ALA A 298 9.29 -0.83 -3.42
N VAL A 299 8.72 -1.24 -2.28
CA VAL A 299 9.37 -1.08 -0.97
C VAL A 299 10.71 -1.80 -0.91
N ALA A 300 10.84 -2.93 -1.62
CA ALA A 300 12.12 -3.64 -1.79
C ALA A 300 13.23 -2.72 -2.31
N ARG A 301 12.92 -1.87 -3.30
CA ARG A 301 13.88 -0.92 -3.85
C ARG A 301 14.27 0.15 -2.82
N ARG A 302 13.33 0.67 -2.06
CA ARG A 302 13.61 1.63 -0.99
C ARG A 302 14.55 1.05 0.07
N MET A 303 14.37 -0.22 0.44
CA MET A 303 15.27 -0.90 1.38
C MET A 303 16.70 -1.04 0.82
N LEU A 304 16.82 -1.35 -0.48
CA LEU A 304 18.12 -1.42 -1.15
C LEU A 304 18.78 -0.05 -1.25
N ASP A 305 18.04 0.98 -1.62
CA ASP A 305 18.53 2.36 -1.71
C ASP A 305 19.00 2.88 -0.33
N GLU A 306 18.24 2.59 0.76
CA GLU A 306 18.68 2.93 2.13
C GLU A 306 20.00 2.24 2.49
N TRP A 307 20.13 0.94 2.18
CA TRP A 307 21.35 0.20 2.46
C TRP A 307 22.55 0.75 1.66
N LEU A 308 22.35 1.10 0.39
CA LEU A 308 23.40 1.73 -0.44
C LEU A 308 23.81 3.11 0.09
N GLN A 309 22.85 3.93 0.52
CA GLN A 309 23.14 5.24 1.14
C GLN A 309 24.02 5.09 2.41
N GLU A 310 23.76 4.09 3.23
CA GLU A 310 24.62 3.78 4.41
C GLU A 310 26.05 3.39 4.00
N LYS A 311 26.25 2.90 2.76
CA LYS A 311 27.56 2.58 2.20
C LYS A 311 28.20 3.74 1.45
N GLY A 312 27.52 4.90 1.38
CA GLY A 312 27.99 6.08 0.66
C GLY A 312 27.83 6.01 -0.87
N LEU A 313 26.86 5.20 -1.35
CA LEU A 313 26.56 4.99 -2.77
C LEU A 313 25.14 5.48 -3.15
#